data_b842b7f2bcbb4b7f00b0f0e08b39b5cf
#
_entry.id   b842b7f2bcbb4b7f00b0f0e08b39b5cf
#
_cell.length_a   1.000
_cell.length_b   1.000
_cell.length_c   1.000
_cell.angle_alpha   90.00
_cell.angle_beta   90.00
_cell.angle_gamma   90.00
#
_symmetry.space_group_name_H-M   'P 1'
#
loop_
_entity.id
_entity.type
_entity.pdbx_description
1 polymer ?
#
loop_
_entity_poly.entity_id
_entity_poly.type
_entity_poly.pdbx_seq_one_letter_code
_entity_poly.pdbx_strand_id
1 'polypeptide(L)'
;MKWILFLSCLVGFLANGQEVSIGKVENKIVLGDLAGNRNFAFGVKNVLEEVAQDMGYDLNPNSPLEITVDLLFFDVKKTSIQAAVYSKNTDTYSIIARAILYKNGKKKKIATAKGEAKSISTATLIIDEGGKFSQANVSTAIKKLCEDLIDKLKL
;
A
#
# COMPACT_ATOMS: atom_id res chain seq x y z
N MET A 1 39.97 49.46 12.97
CA MET A 1 39.56 48.07 13.30
C MET A 1 38.05 47.99 13.16
N LYS A 2 37.56 47.43 12.05
CA LYS A 2 36.11 47.28 11.76
C LYS A 2 35.76 45.81 12.02
N TRP A 3 34.97 45.55 13.04
CA TRP A 3 34.42 44.24 13.34
C TRP A 3 33.17 44.07 12.46
N ILE A 4 33.25 43.20 11.50
CA ILE A 4 32.12 42.76 10.70
C ILE A 4 31.49 41.57 11.44
N LEU A 5 30.36 41.82 12.09
CA LEU A 5 29.49 40.79 12.64
C LEU A 5 28.82 40.05 11.48
N PHE A 6 29.30 38.86 11.18
CA PHE A 6 28.59 37.90 10.33
C PHE A 6 27.41 37.32 11.12
N LEU A 7 26.23 37.91 10.94
CA LEU A 7 24.99 37.36 11.39
C LEU A 7 24.60 36.27 10.38
N SER A 8 25.04 35.04 10.63
CA SER A 8 24.56 33.88 9.88
C SER A 8 23.10 33.63 10.26
N CYS A 9 22.19 34.10 9.41
CA CYS A 9 20.80 33.66 9.44
C CYS A 9 20.77 32.14 9.16
N LEU A 10 20.71 31.38 10.23
CA LEU A 10 20.30 29.99 10.18
C LEU A 10 18.79 29.97 9.81
N VAL A 11 18.50 30.06 8.53
CA VAL A 11 17.16 29.76 8.02
C VAL A 11 17.01 28.27 8.18
N GLY A 12 16.48 27.86 9.32
CA GLY A 12 15.97 26.53 9.50
C GLY A 12 14.87 26.33 8.45
N PHE A 13 15.17 25.61 7.39
CA PHE A 13 14.15 25.01 6.54
C PHE A 13 13.39 24.03 7.44
N LEU A 14 12.33 24.51 8.08
CA LEU A 14 11.25 23.66 8.52
C LEU A 14 10.67 23.06 7.22
N ALA A 15 11.13 21.90 6.87
CA ALA A 15 10.44 21.07 5.88
C ALA A 15 9.09 20.73 6.51
N ASN A 16 8.11 21.64 6.38
CA ASN A 16 6.74 21.33 6.69
C ASN A 16 6.33 20.28 5.67
N GLY A 17 6.24 19.02 6.11
CA GLY A 17 5.65 17.96 5.32
C GLY A 17 4.25 18.42 4.87
N GLN A 18 3.89 18.10 3.65
CA GLN A 18 2.55 18.41 3.19
C GLN A 18 1.55 17.59 4.00
N GLU A 19 0.59 18.27 4.64
CA GLU A 19 -0.44 17.59 5.43
C GLU A 19 -1.44 16.86 4.54
N VAL A 20 -1.79 15.64 4.93
CA VAL A 20 -2.79 14.80 4.26
C VAL A 20 -3.66 14.09 5.28
N SER A 21 -4.93 13.91 4.96
CA SER A 21 -5.88 13.08 5.70
C SER A 21 -6.12 11.77 4.95
N ILE A 22 -6.07 10.65 5.64
CA ILE A 22 -6.53 9.37 5.10
C ILE A 22 -7.97 9.17 5.55
N GLY A 23 -8.88 9.38 4.61
CA GLY A 23 -10.31 9.24 4.83
C GLY A 23 -10.77 7.78 4.85
N LYS A 24 -11.91 7.52 4.24
CA LYS A 24 -12.51 6.19 4.23
C LYS A 24 -11.78 5.24 3.26
N VAL A 25 -11.49 4.03 3.73
CA VAL A 25 -11.11 2.90 2.88
C VAL A 25 -12.31 1.95 2.80
N GLU A 26 -12.85 1.76 1.61
CA GLU A 26 -14.00 0.90 1.37
C GLU A 26 -13.59 -0.41 0.71
N ASN A 27 -14.11 -1.51 1.21
CA ASN A 27 -13.97 -2.80 0.58
C ASN A 27 -15.14 -3.00 -0.41
N LYS A 28 -14.84 -2.89 -1.70
CA LYS A 28 -15.79 -3.19 -2.80
C LYS A 28 -15.51 -4.52 -3.48
N ILE A 29 -14.61 -5.30 -2.90
CA ILE A 29 -14.25 -6.63 -3.42
C ILE A 29 -15.37 -7.60 -3.06
N VAL A 30 -15.86 -8.31 -4.05
CA VAL A 30 -16.62 -9.55 -3.82
C VAL A 30 -15.58 -10.62 -3.52
N LEU A 31 -15.31 -10.83 -2.24
CA LEU A 31 -14.37 -11.86 -1.81
C LEU A 31 -15.02 -13.23 -2.06
N GLY A 32 -14.34 -14.08 -2.83
CA GLY A 32 -14.69 -15.50 -2.91
C GLY A 32 -14.41 -16.21 -1.58
N ASP A 33 -14.85 -17.46 -1.46
CA ASP A 33 -14.76 -18.28 -0.24
C ASP A 33 -13.36 -18.41 0.37
N LEU A 34 -12.31 -18.15 -0.42
CA LEU A 34 -10.91 -18.24 0.00
C LEU A 34 -10.45 -17.06 0.88
N ALA A 35 -11.10 -15.92 0.83
CA ALA A 35 -10.63 -14.72 1.53
C ALA A 35 -11.15 -14.59 2.97
N GLY A 36 -12.19 -15.33 3.35
CA GLY A 36 -12.83 -15.28 4.66
C GLY A 36 -13.33 -13.88 5.02
N ASN A 37 -13.78 -13.69 6.26
CA ASN A 37 -14.28 -12.40 6.78
C ASN A 37 -13.13 -11.44 7.21
N ARG A 38 -12.07 -11.31 6.43
CA ARG A 38 -10.95 -10.41 6.77
C ARG A 38 -11.27 -8.96 6.40
N ASN A 39 -11.05 -8.07 7.34
CA ASN A 39 -11.22 -6.64 7.08
C ASN A 39 -9.96 -6.06 6.38
N PHE A 40 -9.85 -6.28 5.07
CA PHE A 40 -8.76 -5.72 4.27
C PHE A 40 -8.73 -4.18 4.29
N ALA A 41 -9.89 -3.55 4.42
CA ALA A 41 -9.98 -2.09 4.44
C ALA A 41 -9.21 -1.48 5.63
N PHE A 42 -9.33 -2.10 6.81
CA PHE A 42 -8.57 -1.66 7.98
C PHE A 42 -7.06 -1.84 7.79
N GLY A 43 -6.63 -3.00 7.28
CA GLY A 43 -5.22 -3.25 7.02
C GLY A 43 -4.63 -2.30 5.97
N VAL A 44 -5.37 -2.02 4.90
CA VAL A 44 -4.92 -1.07 3.87
C VAL A 44 -4.86 0.35 4.41
N LYS A 45 -5.80 0.77 5.26
CA LYS A 45 -5.78 2.10 5.87
C LYS A 45 -4.51 2.30 6.69
N ASN A 46 -4.20 1.38 7.59
CA ASN A 46 -3.01 1.48 8.44
C ASN A 46 -1.71 1.52 7.63
N VAL A 47 -1.59 0.66 6.61
CA VAL A 47 -0.41 0.65 5.74
C VAL A 47 -0.32 1.92 4.90
N LEU A 48 -1.46 2.47 4.44
CA LEU A 48 -1.47 3.72 3.68
C LEU A 48 -1.02 4.92 4.53
N GLU A 49 -1.43 4.95 5.80
CA GLU A 49 -0.99 5.95 6.79
C GLU A 49 0.52 5.84 7.02
N GLU A 50 1.04 4.62 7.25
CA GLU A 50 2.48 4.35 7.41
C GLU A 50 3.27 4.80 6.17
N VAL A 51 2.85 4.39 4.98
CA VAL A 51 3.54 4.73 3.72
C VAL A 51 3.50 6.24 3.47
N ALA A 52 2.39 6.93 3.77
CA ALA A 52 2.31 8.38 3.63
C ALA A 52 3.35 9.08 4.52
N GLN A 53 3.50 8.63 5.77
CA GLN A 53 4.52 9.15 6.69
C GLN A 53 5.95 8.83 6.21
N ASP A 54 6.19 7.60 5.76
CA ASP A 54 7.50 7.19 5.20
C ASP A 54 7.90 8.04 3.98
N MET A 55 6.91 8.51 3.20
CA MET A 55 7.12 9.39 2.05
C MET A 55 7.18 10.89 2.42
N GLY A 56 7.15 11.24 3.70
CA GLY A 56 7.34 12.59 4.21
C GLY A 56 6.07 13.45 4.28
N TYR A 57 4.88 12.82 4.25
CA TYR A 57 3.61 13.51 4.48
C TYR A 57 3.23 13.49 5.96
N ASP A 58 2.72 14.61 6.46
CA ASP A 58 2.20 14.71 7.81
C ASP A 58 0.72 14.31 7.84
N LEU A 59 0.37 13.36 8.71
CA LEU A 59 -1.03 12.93 8.87
C LEU A 59 -1.79 13.93 9.75
N ASN A 60 -2.77 14.60 9.16
CA ASN A 60 -3.67 15.50 9.86
C ASN A 60 -5.13 15.20 9.47
N PRO A 61 -5.97 14.72 10.42
CA PRO A 61 -7.38 14.42 10.12
C PRO A 61 -8.18 15.62 9.60
N ASN A 62 -7.72 16.84 9.89
CA ASN A 62 -8.36 18.08 9.46
C ASN A 62 -7.72 18.68 8.20
N SER A 63 -6.81 17.96 7.54
CA SER A 63 -6.17 18.43 6.32
C SER A 63 -7.21 18.70 5.23
N PRO A 64 -7.06 19.79 4.46
CA PRO A 64 -7.88 20.03 3.28
C PRO A 64 -7.64 19.03 2.15
N LEU A 65 -6.54 18.26 2.22
CA LEU A 65 -6.22 17.17 1.30
C LEU A 65 -6.63 15.85 1.94
N GLU A 66 -7.59 15.17 1.33
CA GLU A 66 -8.11 13.89 1.81
C GLU A 66 -7.96 12.81 0.73
N ILE A 67 -7.44 11.65 1.12
CA ILE A 67 -7.36 10.46 0.26
C ILE A 67 -8.41 9.46 0.72
N THR A 68 -9.31 9.07 -0.18
CA THR A 68 -10.20 7.92 0.01
C THR A 68 -9.79 6.78 -0.89
N VAL A 69 -10.01 5.54 -0.47
CA VAL A 69 -9.59 4.35 -1.24
C VAL A 69 -10.73 3.35 -1.36
N ASP A 70 -10.95 2.88 -2.59
CA ASP A 70 -11.82 1.76 -2.91
C ASP A 70 -10.96 0.54 -3.24
N LEU A 71 -11.08 -0.54 -2.48
CA LEU A 71 -10.50 -1.83 -2.83
C LEU A 71 -11.39 -2.51 -3.88
N LEU A 72 -10.82 -2.81 -5.04
CA LEU A 72 -11.58 -3.27 -6.20
C LEU A 72 -11.41 -4.76 -6.47
N PHE A 73 -10.23 -5.32 -6.17
CA PHE A 73 -9.89 -6.68 -6.53
C PHE A 73 -8.85 -7.26 -5.59
N PHE A 74 -9.00 -8.53 -5.26
CA PHE A 74 -7.99 -9.34 -4.58
C PHE A 74 -8.03 -10.76 -5.13
N ASP A 75 -6.87 -11.30 -5.48
CA ASP A 75 -6.73 -12.66 -5.97
C ASP A 75 -5.41 -13.28 -5.53
N VAL A 76 -5.43 -14.61 -5.42
CA VAL A 76 -4.23 -15.43 -5.17
C VAL A 76 -4.14 -16.50 -6.24
N LYS A 77 -3.26 -16.26 -7.21
CA LYS A 77 -3.00 -17.23 -8.28
C LYS A 77 -1.92 -18.22 -7.84
N LYS A 78 -2.27 -19.50 -7.81
CA LYS A 78 -1.34 -20.59 -7.56
C LYS A 78 -0.87 -21.18 -8.88
N THR A 79 0.43 -21.33 -9.01
CA THR A 79 1.06 -21.98 -10.18
C THR A 79 2.01 -23.06 -9.66
N SER A 80 1.83 -24.29 -10.14
CA SER A 80 2.70 -25.43 -9.82
C SER A 80 3.36 -25.92 -11.09
N ILE A 81 4.69 -26.12 -11.01
CA ILE A 81 5.50 -26.74 -12.05
C ILE A 81 6.06 -28.03 -11.45
N GLN A 82 5.75 -29.15 -12.05
CA GLN A 82 6.24 -30.47 -11.62
C GLN A 82 7.17 -31.04 -12.68
N ALA A 83 8.33 -31.50 -12.24
CA ALA A 83 9.26 -32.32 -13.03
C ALA A 83 9.60 -33.55 -12.18
N ALA A 84 10.06 -34.64 -12.78
CA ALA A 84 10.15 -35.99 -12.19
C ALA A 84 10.66 -36.08 -10.73
N VAL A 85 11.52 -35.18 -10.29
CA VAL A 85 12.06 -35.13 -8.91
C VAL A 85 11.96 -33.75 -8.25
N TYR A 86 11.26 -32.84 -8.87
CA TYR A 86 11.24 -31.42 -8.45
C TYR A 86 9.85 -30.81 -8.65
N SER A 87 9.36 -30.15 -7.62
CA SER A 87 8.15 -29.32 -7.74
C SER A 87 8.45 -27.88 -7.30
N LYS A 88 7.96 -26.93 -8.06
CA LYS A 88 8.02 -25.50 -7.73
C LYS A 88 6.60 -24.95 -7.69
N ASN A 89 6.21 -24.50 -6.53
CA ASN A 89 4.93 -23.82 -6.33
C ASN A 89 5.18 -22.31 -6.22
N THR A 90 4.36 -21.54 -6.91
CA THR A 90 4.44 -20.08 -6.87
C THR A 90 3.03 -19.55 -6.59
N ASP A 91 2.88 -18.85 -5.48
CA ASP A 91 1.66 -18.13 -5.14
C ASP A 91 1.88 -16.65 -5.47
N THR A 92 1.02 -16.09 -6.31
CA THR A 92 1.03 -14.67 -6.66
C THR A 92 -0.19 -14.01 -6.04
N TYR A 93 0.05 -13.09 -5.11
CA TYR A 93 -0.96 -12.27 -4.45
C TYR A 93 -1.10 -10.97 -5.22
N SER A 94 -2.31 -10.63 -5.64
CA SER A 94 -2.62 -9.42 -6.39
C SER A 94 -3.74 -8.66 -5.72
N ILE A 95 -3.55 -7.37 -5.50
CA ILE A 95 -4.56 -6.46 -4.97
C ILE A 95 -4.65 -5.21 -5.84
N ILE A 96 -5.85 -4.78 -6.18
CA ILE A 96 -6.08 -3.56 -6.97
C ILE A 96 -6.97 -2.63 -6.17
N ALA A 97 -6.58 -1.37 -6.11
CA ALA A 97 -7.39 -0.33 -5.50
C ALA A 97 -7.37 0.95 -6.33
N ARG A 98 -8.40 1.76 -6.10
CA ARG A 98 -8.54 3.10 -6.65
C ARG A 98 -8.53 4.10 -5.51
N ALA A 99 -7.64 5.07 -5.57
CA ALA A 99 -7.60 6.20 -4.65
C ALA A 99 -8.19 7.45 -5.32
N ILE A 100 -8.85 8.26 -4.52
CA ILE A 100 -9.40 9.55 -4.94
C ILE A 100 -8.85 10.60 -3.99
N LEU A 101 -8.17 11.60 -4.56
CA LEU A 101 -7.69 12.77 -3.83
C LEU A 101 -8.74 13.86 -3.90
N TYR A 102 -9.14 14.35 -2.74
CA TYR A 102 -9.97 15.55 -2.58
C TYR A 102 -9.14 16.71 -2.06
N LYS A 103 -9.49 17.92 -2.48
CA LYS A 103 -8.98 19.17 -1.92
C LYS A 103 -10.16 20.08 -1.58
N ASN A 104 -10.31 20.42 -0.30
CA ASN A 104 -11.46 21.18 0.20
C ASN A 104 -12.79 20.53 -0.22
N GLY A 105 -12.91 19.21 -0.06
CA GLY A 105 -14.11 18.43 -0.44
C GLY A 105 -14.34 18.27 -1.95
N LYS A 106 -13.51 18.88 -2.81
CA LYS A 106 -13.63 18.74 -4.27
C LYS A 106 -12.65 17.71 -4.79
N LYS A 107 -13.15 16.77 -5.56
CA LYS A 107 -12.34 15.75 -6.23
C LYS A 107 -11.31 16.40 -7.17
N LYS A 108 -10.05 16.05 -6.99
CA LYS A 108 -8.92 16.58 -7.76
C LYS A 108 -8.31 15.55 -8.66
N LYS A 109 -8.09 14.33 -8.16
CA LYS A 109 -7.38 13.31 -8.90
C LYS A 109 -7.90 11.93 -8.55
N ILE A 110 -7.78 11.01 -9.49
CA ILE A 110 -8.03 9.59 -9.29
C ILE A 110 -6.77 8.85 -9.73
N ALA A 111 -6.37 7.87 -8.94
CA ALA A 111 -5.32 6.94 -9.28
C ALA A 111 -5.82 5.50 -9.09
N THR A 112 -5.38 4.59 -9.93
CA THR A 112 -5.58 3.16 -9.75
C THR A 112 -4.21 2.50 -9.71
N ALA A 113 -4.01 1.64 -8.72
CA ALA A 113 -2.76 0.94 -8.51
C ALA A 113 -2.99 -0.55 -8.32
N LYS A 114 -1.91 -1.31 -8.50
CA LYS A 114 -1.87 -2.74 -8.28
C LYS A 114 -0.66 -3.08 -7.40
N GLY A 115 -0.91 -3.76 -6.30
CA GLY A 115 0.14 -4.35 -5.48
C GLY A 115 0.28 -5.85 -5.77
N GLU A 116 1.50 -6.33 -5.90
CA GLU A 116 1.78 -7.75 -6.09
C GLU A 116 2.90 -8.23 -5.17
N ALA A 117 2.70 -9.43 -4.62
CA ALA A 117 3.76 -10.19 -3.96
C ALA A 117 3.77 -11.63 -4.44
N LYS A 118 4.95 -12.24 -4.44
CA LYS A 118 5.12 -13.64 -4.87
C LYS A 118 5.78 -14.42 -3.75
N SER A 119 5.24 -15.59 -3.46
CA SER A 119 5.87 -16.60 -2.64
C SER A 119 6.30 -17.76 -3.52
N ILE A 120 7.51 -18.22 -3.34
CA ILE A 120 8.07 -19.38 -4.08
C ILE A 120 8.41 -20.42 -3.05
N SER A 121 7.83 -21.63 -3.16
CA SER A 121 8.23 -22.79 -2.40
C SER A 121 8.74 -23.88 -3.33
N THR A 122 9.88 -24.49 -2.97
CA THR A 122 10.44 -25.65 -3.66
C THR A 122 10.40 -26.82 -2.70
N ALA A 123 9.78 -27.93 -3.12
CA ALA A 123 9.74 -29.15 -2.33
C ALA A 123 10.26 -30.31 -3.18
N THR A 124 11.06 -31.14 -2.54
CA THR A 124 11.51 -32.44 -3.10
C THR A 124 10.53 -33.58 -2.84
N LEU A 125 9.56 -33.37 -1.96
CA LEU A 125 8.46 -34.29 -1.67
C LEU A 125 7.18 -33.47 -1.50
N ILE A 126 6.13 -33.86 -2.23
CA ILE A 126 4.83 -33.20 -2.25
C ILE A 126 4.07 -33.66 -1.02
N ILE A 127 3.91 -32.80 -0.04
CA ILE A 127 2.79 -32.87 0.91
C ILE A 127 1.99 -31.58 0.66
N ASP A 128 0.89 -31.70 -0.05
CA ASP A 128 -0.03 -30.60 -0.31
C ASP A 128 -0.88 -30.36 0.96
N GLU A 129 -0.36 -29.56 1.86
CA GLU A 129 -1.17 -29.01 2.92
C GLU A 129 -1.89 -27.77 2.38
N GLY A 130 -3.20 -27.88 2.28
CA GLY A 130 -4.11 -26.87 1.75
C GLY A 130 -3.74 -25.43 2.14
N GLY A 131 -3.46 -24.66 1.11
CA GLY A 131 -2.85 -23.34 1.14
C GLY A 131 -3.40 -22.40 2.18
N LYS A 132 -2.63 -22.18 3.21
CA LYS A 132 -2.78 -21.04 4.12
C LYS A 132 -2.24 -19.80 3.41
N PHE A 133 -3.02 -18.70 3.39
CA PHE A 133 -2.52 -17.42 2.93
C PHE A 133 -1.29 -17.01 3.72
N SER A 134 -0.19 -16.67 3.05
CA SER A 134 0.94 -16.04 3.69
C SER A 134 0.59 -14.59 4.03
N GLN A 135 0.39 -14.30 5.29
CA GLN A 135 0.08 -12.94 5.76
C GLN A 135 1.18 -11.95 5.38
N ALA A 136 2.44 -12.38 5.39
CA ALA A 136 3.58 -11.56 4.98
C ALA A 136 3.50 -11.12 3.50
N ASN A 137 3.08 -12.03 2.62
CA ASN A 137 2.94 -11.70 1.19
C ASN A 137 1.74 -10.79 0.93
N VAL A 138 0.64 -10.95 1.66
CA VAL A 138 -0.50 -10.02 1.59
C VAL A 138 -0.08 -8.63 2.03
N SER A 139 0.63 -8.51 3.16
CA SER A 139 1.14 -7.23 3.65
C SER A 139 2.11 -6.58 2.66
N THR A 140 2.99 -7.36 2.04
CA THR A 140 3.91 -6.86 1.00
C THR A 140 3.15 -6.35 -0.23
N ALA A 141 2.09 -7.06 -0.66
CA ALA A 141 1.26 -6.61 -1.77
C ALA A 141 0.52 -5.31 -1.43
N ILE A 142 0.00 -5.18 -0.21
CA ILE A 142 -0.67 -3.96 0.28
C ILE A 142 0.32 -2.79 0.33
N LYS A 143 1.54 -2.99 0.86
CA LYS A 143 2.55 -1.92 0.92
C LYS A 143 2.88 -1.39 -0.47
N LYS A 144 3.18 -2.26 -1.43
CA LYS A 144 3.42 -1.86 -2.83
C LYS A 144 2.23 -1.15 -3.47
N LEU A 145 1.01 -1.59 -3.17
CA LEU A 145 -0.20 -0.92 -3.61
C LEU A 145 -0.26 0.52 -3.10
N CYS A 146 -0.01 0.73 -1.79
CA CYS A 146 -0.08 2.03 -1.15
C CYS A 146 1.00 2.98 -1.67
N GLU A 147 2.23 2.50 -1.84
CA GLU A 147 3.34 3.24 -2.45
C GLU A 147 2.97 3.73 -3.86
N ASP A 148 2.46 2.82 -4.73
CA ASP A 148 2.07 3.16 -6.10
C ASP A 148 0.85 4.12 -6.16
N LEU A 149 -0.07 4.04 -5.19
CA LEU A 149 -1.20 4.96 -5.09
C LEU A 149 -0.73 6.38 -4.75
N ILE A 150 0.13 6.54 -3.75
CA ILE A 150 0.63 7.86 -3.32
C ILE A 150 1.48 8.48 -4.42
N ASP A 151 2.39 7.72 -5.04
CA ASP A 151 3.19 8.18 -6.16
C ASP A 151 2.33 8.68 -7.33
N LYS A 152 1.30 7.93 -7.68
CA LYS A 152 0.40 8.31 -8.77
C LYS A 152 -0.47 9.51 -8.42
N LEU A 153 -0.83 9.70 -7.16
CA LEU A 153 -1.59 10.87 -6.73
C LEU A 153 -0.74 12.14 -6.82
N LYS A 154 0.56 12.08 -6.63
CA LYS A 154 1.49 13.23 -6.63
C LYS A 154 0.92 14.34 -5.74
N LEU A 155 0.85 14.05 -4.47
CA LEU A 155 0.31 14.92 -3.44
C LEU A 155 1.05 16.24 -3.38
#